data_bcc980d4ff6262cab1c2fd20a9ba5c23
#
_entry.id   bcc980d4ff6262cab1c2fd20a9ba5c23
#
_cell.length_a   1.000
_cell.length_b   1.000
_cell.length_c   1.000
_cell.angle_alpha   90.00
_cell.angle_beta   90.00
_cell.angle_gamma   90.00
#
_symmetry.space_group_name_H-M   'P 1'
#
loop_
_entity.id
_entity.type
_entity.pdbx_description
1 polymer ?
#
loop_
_entity_poly.entity_id
_entity_poly.type
_entity_poly.pdbx_seq_one_letter_code
_entity_poly.pdbx_strand_id
1 'polypeptide(L)'
;MGNDISDINNDSYPDIMVLDMLPQDEKVLKSSAGEDSYEIYKMKLDFGFNKQFTKNTLQLNNGNNSFSEISQLLDIHATDWSWSTLIEDFDLDGNNDIYITNGIVKRPNDMDYISFLSNEEISGSILQTPNPVSYTHLTLPTIYSV
;
A
#
# COMPACT_ATOMS: atom_id res chain seq x y z
N MET A 1 5.51 -4.66 4.65
CA MET A 1 5.55 -3.84 3.43
C MET A 1 6.98 -3.80 2.96
N GLY A 2 7.18 -3.92 1.66
CA GLY A 2 8.50 -4.00 1.05
C GLY A 2 9.03 -2.66 0.61
N ASN A 3 10.31 -2.62 0.39
CA ASN A 3 11.01 -1.52 -0.25
C ASN A 3 12.07 -2.09 -1.19
N ASP A 4 12.45 -1.31 -2.18
CA ASP A 4 13.56 -1.60 -3.07
C ASP A 4 14.35 -0.33 -3.36
N ILE A 5 15.62 -0.49 -3.67
CA ILE A 5 16.55 0.60 -3.96
C ILE A 5 17.28 0.26 -5.24
N SER A 6 16.99 0.99 -6.31
CA SER A 6 17.59 0.82 -7.62
C SER A 6 17.58 2.16 -8.38
N ASP A 7 18.40 2.27 -9.42
CA ASP A 7 18.40 3.43 -10.31
C ASP A 7 17.30 3.25 -11.35
N ILE A 8 16.15 3.92 -11.15
CA ILE A 8 14.96 3.71 -11.99
C ILE A 8 15.02 4.48 -13.32
N ASN A 9 15.74 5.58 -13.35
CA ASN A 9 15.82 6.48 -14.51
C ASN A 9 17.17 6.43 -15.25
N ASN A 10 18.05 5.49 -14.86
CA ASN A 10 19.38 5.29 -15.44
C ASN A 10 20.31 6.51 -15.31
N ASP A 11 20.17 7.30 -14.24
CA ASP A 11 21.04 8.45 -13.99
C ASP A 11 22.25 8.16 -13.09
N SER A 12 22.42 6.91 -12.68
CA SER A 12 23.47 6.38 -11.79
C SER A 12 23.33 6.80 -10.32
N TYR A 13 22.19 7.37 -9.92
CA TYR A 13 21.86 7.61 -8.52
C TYR A 13 20.77 6.63 -8.05
N PRO A 14 20.94 5.99 -6.90
CA PRO A 14 19.92 5.06 -6.41
C PRO A 14 18.67 5.81 -5.95
N ASP A 15 17.53 5.34 -6.40
CA ASP A 15 16.20 5.76 -6.01
C ASP A 15 15.60 4.81 -4.98
N ILE A 16 14.56 5.23 -4.26
CA ILE A 16 13.97 4.45 -3.20
C ILE A 16 12.46 4.31 -3.43
N MET A 17 12.00 3.08 -3.60
CA MET A 17 10.57 2.75 -3.61
C MET A 17 10.18 2.11 -2.28
N VAL A 18 9.13 2.63 -1.65
CA VAL A 18 8.54 2.07 -0.42
C VAL A 18 7.05 1.87 -0.64
N LEU A 19 6.56 0.69 -0.30
CA LEU A 19 5.15 0.34 -0.44
C LEU A 19 4.37 0.54 0.85
N ASP A 20 3.11 0.88 0.69
CA ASP A 20 2.11 0.94 1.74
C ASP A 20 0.75 0.42 1.22
N MET A 21 -0.29 0.46 2.04
CA MET A 21 -1.58 -0.17 1.80
C MET A 21 -2.65 0.87 1.49
N LEU A 22 -2.55 1.54 0.35
CA LEU A 22 -3.58 2.47 -0.09
C LEU A 22 -4.39 1.85 -1.24
N PRO A 23 -5.71 1.64 -1.08
CA PRO A 23 -6.57 1.19 -2.17
C PRO A 23 -6.67 2.25 -3.27
N GLN A 24 -6.55 1.80 -4.53
CA GLN A 24 -6.79 2.65 -5.70
C GLN A 24 -8.30 2.85 -5.93
N ASP A 25 -9.11 1.83 -5.65
CA ASP A 25 -10.57 1.90 -5.77
C ASP A 25 -11.17 2.78 -4.66
N GLU A 26 -11.82 3.87 -5.05
CA GLU A 26 -12.43 4.84 -4.14
C GLU A 26 -13.53 4.22 -3.25
N LYS A 27 -14.27 3.24 -3.75
CA LYS A 27 -15.29 2.54 -2.98
C LYS A 27 -14.64 1.73 -1.86
N VAL A 28 -13.57 1.01 -2.19
CA VAL A 28 -12.81 0.24 -1.20
C VAL A 28 -12.17 1.17 -0.17
N LEU A 29 -11.57 2.28 -0.60
CA LEU A 29 -10.98 3.27 0.30
C LEU A 29 -12.01 3.82 1.29
N LYS A 30 -13.20 4.20 0.81
CA LYS A 30 -14.28 4.74 1.65
C LYS A 30 -14.95 3.71 2.56
N SER A 31 -14.90 2.43 2.20
CA SER A 31 -15.44 1.34 3.04
C SER A 31 -14.42 0.80 4.04
N SER A 32 -13.16 1.21 3.95
CA SER A 32 -12.09 0.73 4.81
C SER A 32 -11.90 1.61 6.05
N ALA A 33 -11.76 0.98 7.22
CA ALA A 33 -11.26 1.66 8.41
C ALA A 33 -9.74 1.73 8.31
N GLY A 34 -9.18 2.86 7.93
CA GLY A 34 -7.75 2.88 7.67
C GLY A 34 -7.03 4.19 7.97
N GLU A 35 -7.68 5.31 7.88
CA GLU A 35 -7.01 6.57 8.12
C GLU A 35 -7.37 7.17 9.48
N ASP A 36 -6.39 7.83 10.07
CA ASP A 36 -6.62 8.61 11.28
C ASP A 36 -7.68 9.68 11.05
N SER A 37 -8.57 9.87 12.01
CA SER A 37 -9.43 11.06 12.00
C SER A 37 -8.57 12.33 12.05
N TYR A 38 -9.10 13.43 11.53
CA TYR A 38 -8.39 14.72 11.57
C TYR A 38 -7.92 15.09 12.98
N GLU A 39 -8.67 14.74 14.01
CA GLU A 39 -8.31 15.01 15.42
C GLU A 39 -7.07 14.21 15.85
N ILE A 40 -7.02 12.92 15.50
CA ILE A 40 -5.86 12.05 15.77
C ILE A 40 -4.64 12.55 14.99
N TYR A 41 -4.81 12.89 13.72
CA TYR A 41 -3.75 13.46 12.89
C TYR A 41 -3.17 14.74 13.53
N LYS A 42 -4.02 15.66 13.95
CA LYS A 42 -3.60 16.89 14.62
C LYS A 42 -2.88 16.61 15.93
N MET A 43 -3.40 15.70 16.74
CA MET A 43 -2.77 15.28 17.99
C MET A 43 -1.38 14.69 17.74
N LYS A 44 -1.19 13.87 16.71
CA LYS A 44 0.14 13.34 16.33
C LYS A 44 1.11 14.47 16.00
N LEU A 45 0.69 15.50 15.27
CA LEU A 45 1.54 16.67 14.98
C LEU A 45 1.91 17.45 16.24
N ASP A 46 0.96 17.62 17.17
CA ASP A 46 1.20 18.31 18.46
C ASP A 46 2.20 17.53 19.34
N PHE A 47 2.25 16.21 19.23
CA PHE A 47 3.27 15.36 19.86
C PHE A 47 4.61 15.32 19.14
N GLY A 48 4.78 16.05 18.05
CA GLY A 48 6.03 16.15 17.30
C GLY A 48 6.26 15.05 16.27
N PHE A 49 5.23 14.27 15.91
CA PHE A 49 5.32 13.35 14.79
C PHE A 49 5.32 14.13 13.45
N ASN A 50 6.12 13.68 12.51
CA ASN A 50 6.06 14.21 11.15
C ASN A 50 4.77 13.76 10.44
N LYS A 51 4.44 14.45 9.34
CA LYS A 51 3.31 14.07 8.49
C LYS A 51 3.53 12.66 7.93
N GLN A 52 2.58 11.80 8.19
CA GLN A 52 2.58 10.40 7.71
C GLN A 52 1.32 10.18 6.88
N PHE A 53 1.49 9.61 5.71
CA PHE A 53 0.40 9.29 4.79
C PHE A 53 0.54 7.84 4.36
N THR A 54 -0.57 7.11 4.40
CA THR A 54 -0.66 5.73 3.94
C THR A 54 -0.68 5.71 2.41
N LYS A 55 0.48 5.66 1.77
CA LYS A 55 0.61 5.58 0.32
C LYS A 55 1.97 5.02 -0.08
N ASN A 56 2.08 4.43 -1.27
CA ASN A 56 3.39 4.14 -1.83
C ASN A 56 4.16 5.44 -2.07
N THR A 57 5.47 5.40 -1.89
CA THR A 57 6.36 6.53 -2.16
C THR A 57 7.50 6.09 -3.06
N LEU A 58 7.74 6.86 -4.11
CA LEU A 58 8.93 6.74 -4.95
C LEU A 58 9.75 8.01 -4.80
N GLN A 59 10.90 7.87 -4.17
CA GLN A 59 11.85 8.94 -3.89
C GLN A 59 12.94 8.94 -4.96
N LEU A 60 12.80 9.81 -5.95
CA LEU A 60 13.81 10.00 -6.99
C LEU A 60 14.99 10.82 -6.44
N ASN A 61 16.20 10.30 -6.58
CA ASN A 61 17.41 10.95 -6.13
C ASN A 61 17.86 12.03 -7.13
N ASN A 62 17.91 13.27 -6.69
CA ASN A 62 18.30 14.40 -7.57
C ASN A 62 19.82 14.58 -7.72
N GLY A 63 20.66 13.69 -7.16
CA GLY A 63 22.12 13.78 -7.22
C GLY A 63 22.74 14.93 -6.40
N ASN A 64 21.96 15.68 -5.64
CA ASN A 64 22.38 16.85 -4.87
C ASN A 64 22.10 16.75 -3.36
N ASN A 65 22.03 15.52 -2.84
CA ASN A 65 21.59 15.18 -1.47
C ASN A 65 20.12 15.52 -1.19
N SER A 66 19.29 15.63 -2.21
CA SER A 66 17.84 15.76 -2.07
C SER A 66 17.10 14.69 -2.85
N PHE A 67 15.87 14.42 -2.46
CA PHE A 67 14.96 13.48 -3.12
C PHE A 67 13.68 14.19 -3.52
N SER A 68 13.10 13.75 -4.65
CA SER A 68 11.79 14.19 -5.10
C SER A 68 10.80 13.03 -5.00
N GLU A 69 9.69 13.22 -4.30
CA GLU A 69 8.63 12.22 -4.21
C GLU A 69 7.74 12.34 -5.46
N ILE A 70 7.69 11.31 -6.30
CA ILE A 70 7.03 11.33 -7.61
C ILE A 70 5.95 10.24 -7.77
N SER A 71 5.63 9.49 -6.73
CA SER A 71 4.67 8.38 -6.83
C SER A 71 3.28 8.81 -7.32
N GLN A 72 2.82 10.01 -6.94
CA GLN A 72 1.55 10.55 -7.43
C GLN A 72 1.62 11.03 -8.88
N LEU A 73 2.78 11.54 -9.32
CA LEU A 73 2.96 11.95 -10.71
C LEU A 73 2.90 10.76 -11.67
N LEU A 74 3.41 9.61 -11.23
CA LEU A 74 3.42 8.36 -12.00
C LEU A 74 2.17 7.47 -11.75
N ASP A 75 1.23 7.92 -10.93
CA ASP A 75 0.00 7.19 -10.55
C ASP A 75 0.25 5.81 -9.92
N ILE A 76 1.39 5.64 -9.25
CA ILE A 76 1.77 4.41 -8.54
C ILE A 76 1.63 4.53 -7.02
N HIS A 77 1.07 5.63 -6.54
CA HIS A 77 0.92 5.94 -5.11
C HIS A 77 -0.09 5.02 -4.38
N ALA A 78 -1.01 4.40 -5.13
CA ALA A 78 -2.07 3.56 -4.59
C ALA A 78 -2.16 2.25 -5.40
N THR A 79 -1.69 1.16 -4.84
CA THR A 79 -1.66 -0.17 -5.47
C THR A 79 -2.30 -1.24 -4.57
N ASP A 80 -3.28 -0.81 -3.77
CA ASP A 80 -4.01 -1.65 -2.84
C ASP A 80 -3.10 -2.23 -1.74
N TRP A 81 -3.36 -3.42 -1.26
CA TRP A 81 -2.61 -4.06 -0.17
C TRP A 81 -1.31 -4.64 -0.69
N SER A 82 -0.28 -3.80 -0.73
CA SER A 82 1.00 -4.09 -1.37
C SER A 82 2.00 -4.71 -0.39
N TRP A 83 2.76 -5.71 -0.84
CA TRP A 83 3.67 -6.47 0.00
C TRP A 83 5.13 -6.30 -0.35
N SER A 84 5.47 -6.40 -1.63
CA SER A 84 6.85 -6.33 -2.10
C SER A 84 6.93 -5.58 -3.40
N THR A 85 8.02 -4.86 -3.60
CA THR A 85 8.40 -4.23 -4.85
C THR A 85 9.74 -4.76 -5.32
N LEU A 86 9.92 -4.76 -6.63
CA LEU A 86 11.19 -5.06 -7.29
C LEU A 86 11.33 -4.11 -8.48
N ILE A 87 12.51 -3.51 -8.62
CA ILE A 87 12.86 -2.59 -9.70
C ILE A 87 13.92 -3.26 -10.56
N GLU A 88 13.55 -3.68 -11.76
CA GLU A 88 14.40 -4.38 -12.72
C GLU A 88 13.86 -4.15 -14.15
N ASP A 89 14.70 -4.34 -15.15
CA ASP A 89 14.30 -4.35 -16.56
C ASP A 89 13.71 -5.73 -16.92
N PHE A 90 12.36 -5.87 -16.80
CA PHE A 90 11.69 -7.16 -17.02
C PHE A 90 11.43 -7.48 -18.48
N ASP A 91 11.34 -6.50 -19.36
CA ASP A 91 11.08 -6.69 -20.78
C ASP A 91 12.33 -6.53 -21.66
N LEU A 92 13.48 -6.21 -21.05
CA LEU A 92 14.78 -6.06 -21.68
C LEU A 92 14.84 -4.91 -22.71
N ASP A 93 14.13 -3.83 -22.43
CA ASP A 93 14.13 -2.62 -23.26
C ASP A 93 15.22 -1.60 -22.85
N GLY A 94 15.91 -1.87 -21.74
CA GLY A 94 16.97 -1.04 -21.19
C GLY A 94 16.52 -0.01 -20.18
N ASN A 95 15.23 0.05 -19.87
CA ASN A 95 14.66 0.85 -18.79
C ASN A 95 14.24 -0.05 -17.63
N ASN A 96 14.27 0.47 -16.42
CA ASN A 96 13.81 -0.29 -15.26
C ASN A 96 12.30 -0.16 -15.07
N ASP A 97 11.65 -1.30 -14.85
CA ASP A 97 10.24 -1.43 -14.51
C ASP A 97 10.04 -1.55 -13.01
N ILE A 98 8.85 -1.22 -12.54
CA ILE A 98 8.44 -1.46 -11.16
C ILE A 98 7.44 -2.62 -11.11
N TYR A 99 7.83 -3.71 -10.48
CA TYR A 99 6.97 -4.84 -10.20
C TYR A 99 6.46 -4.79 -8.77
N ILE A 100 5.14 -4.75 -8.57
CA ILE A 100 4.51 -4.69 -7.25
C ILE A 100 3.63 -5.92 -7.04
N THR A 101 3.89 -6.65 -5.94
CA THR A 101 3.02 -7.73 -5.50
C THR A 101 1.98 -7.19 -4.54
N ASN A 102 0.71 -7.49 -4.78
CA ASN A 102 -0.37 -7.09 -3.90
C ASN A 102 -1.36 -8.24 -3.68
N GLY A 103 -2.18 -8.11 -2.67
CA GLY A 103 -3.25 -9.04 -2.37
C GLY A 103 -3.47 -9.26 -0.89
N ILE A 104 -4.71 -9.53 -0.54
CA ILE A 104 -5.14 -9.85 0.80
C ILE A 104 -6.25 -10.89 0.76
N VAL A 105 -6.17 -11.87 1.65
CA VAL A 105 -7.15 -12.97 1.72
C VAL A 105 -8.56 -12.48 2.07
N LYS A 106 -8.64 -11.56 3.02
CA LYS A 106 -9.86 -10.86 3.44
C LYS A 106 -9.46 -9.48 3.88
N ARG A 107 -10.32 -8.48 3.64
CA ARG A 107 -10.09 -7.12 4.13
C ARG A 107 -10.52 -7.02 5.60
N PRO A 108 -9.60 -7.12 6.57
CA PRO A 108 -9.96 -7.05 7.99
C PRO A 108 -10.36 -5.63 8.41
N ASN A 109 -10.03 -4.63 7.59
CA ASN A 109 -10.36 -3.23 7.78
C ASN A 109 -11.64 -2.78 7.06
N ASP A 110 -12.40 -3.70 6.46
CA ASP A 110 -13.71 -3.40 5.88
C ASP A 110 -14.72 -3.09 7.01
N MET A 111 -15.38 -1.94 6.93
CA MET A 111 -16.29 -1.46 7.98
C MET A 111 -17.51 -2.33 8.13
N ASP A 112 -18.04 -2.91 7.07
CA ASP A 112 -19.16 -3.83 7.12
C ASP A 112 -18.74 -5.13 7.80
N TYR A 113 -17.52 -5.62 7.51
CA TYR A 113 -16.96 -6.79 8.16
C TYR A 113 -16.70 -6.56 9.65
N ILE A 114 -16.15 -5.42 10.03
CA ILE A 114 -15.92 -5.03 11.43
C ILE A 114 -17.27 -4.92 12.17
N SER A 115 -18.25 -4.27 11.55
CA SER A 115 -19.60 -4.14 12.10
C SER A 115 -20.28 -5.49 12.28
N PHE A 116 -20.12 -6.41 11.32
CA PHE A 116 -20.61 -7.77 11.40
C PHE A 116 -19.97 -8.55 12.57
N LEU A 117 -18.64 -8.46 12.73
CA LEU A 117 -17.93 -9.13 13.83
C LEU A 117 -18.26 -8.55 15.21
N SER A 118 -18.57 -7.26 15.29
CA SER A 118 -18.91 -6.60 16.56
C SER A 118 -20.33 -6.87 17.04
N ASN A 119 -21.18 -7.52 16.22
CA ASN A 119 -22.51 -7.92 16.61
C ASN A 119 -22.43 -9.15 17.53
N GLU A 120 -22.83 -9.00 18.81
CA GLU A 120 -22.72 -10.04 19.84
C GLU A 120 -23.51 -11.31 19.51
N GLU A 121 -24.66 -11.20 18.82
CA GLU A 121 -25.48 -12.36 18.41
C GLU A 121 -24.77 -13.23 17.37
N ILE A 122 -24.03 -12.58 16.47
CA ILE A 122 -23.31 -13.25 15.38
C ILE A 122 -21.97 -13.81 15.87
N SER A 123 -21.23 -13.08 16.71
CA SER A 123 -19.96 -13.53 17.25
C SER A 123 -20.11 -14.79 18.11
N GLY A 124 -21.20 -14.90 18.87
CA GLY A 124 -21.52 -16.09 19.64
C GLY A 124 -21.81 -17.34 18.80
N SER A 125 -22.37 -17.19 17.60
CA SER A 125 -22.61 -18.28 16.65
C SER A 125 -21.36 -18.69 15.83
N ILE A 126 -20.49 -17.77 15.51
CA ILE A 126 -19.23 -18.04 14.76
C ILE A 126 -18.25 -18.85 15.61
N LEU A 127 -18.17 -18.57 16.90
CA LEU A 127 -17.31 -19.32 17.84
C LEU A 127 -17.72 -20.80 18.01
N GLN A 128 -18.93 -21.17 17.60
CA GLN A 128 -19.41 -22.53 17.67
C GLN A 128 -19.27 -23.34 16.38
N THR A 129 -18.89 -22.71 15.26
CA THR A 129 -18.64 -23.40 14.00
C THR A 129 -17.16 -23.68 13.82
N PRO A 130 -16.75 -24.96 13.73
CA PRO A 130 -15.36 -25.30 13.43
C PRO A 130 -15.05 -24.93 11.98
N ASN A 131 -14.12 -24.01 11.80
CA ASN A 131 -13.56 -23.52 10.53
C ASN A 131 -14.51 -22.73 9.61
N PRO A 132 -14.56 -21.40 9.70
CA PRO A 132 -15.03 -20.60 8.57
C PRO A 132 -14.07 -20.81 7.38
N VAL A 133 -14.61 -21.23 6.25
CA VAL A 133 -13.85 -21.43 5.01
C VAL A 133 -13.12 -20.12 4.66
N SER A 134 -11.81 -20.14 4.77
CA SER A 134 -10.97 -19.02 4.37
C SER A 134 -10.88 -19.03 2.84
N TYR A 135 -11.55 -18.08 2.20
CA TYR A 135 -11.42 -17.88 0.75
C TYR A 135 -10.22 -16.95 0.50
N THR A 136 -9.20 -17.49 -0.18
CA THR A 136 -8.03 -16.70 -0.59
C THR A 136 -8.25 -16.22 -2.01
N HIS A 137 -8.34 -14.90 -2.21
CA HIS A 137 -8.29 -14.29 -3.53
C HIS A 137 -6.95 -13.57 -3.66
N LEU A 138 -6.05 -14.15 -4.45
CA LEU A 138 -4.81 -13.49 -4.83
C LEU A 138 -5.11 -12.63 -6.06
N THR A 139 -4.86 -11.34 -5.96
CA THR A 139 -4.81 -10.46 -7.12
C THR A 139 -3.52 -10.72 -7.88
N LEU A 140 -3.58 -10.60 -9.21
CA LEU A 140 -2.37 -10.69 -10.02
C LEU A 140 -1.45 -9.49 -9.72
N PRO A 141 -0.13 -9.70 -9.71
CA PRO A 141 0.82 -8.61 -9.56
C PRO A 141 0.68 -7.61 -10.73
N THR A 142 0.94 -6.36 -10.42
CA THR A 142 0.87 -5.26 -11.39
C THR A 142 2.28 -4.84 -11.76
N ILE A 143 2.56 -4.72 -13.05
CA ILE A 143 3.82 -4.22 -13.59
C ILE A 143 3.58 -2.80 -14.11
N TYR A 144 4.43 -1.88 -13.69
CA TYR A 144 4.46 -0.51 -14.19
C TYR A 144 5.78 -0.29 -14.94
N SER A 145 5.70 -0.02 -16.24
CA SER A 145 6.84 0.45 -17.04
C SER A 145 7.01 1.96 -16.84
N VAL A 146 8.22 2.42 -16.65
CA VAL A 146 8.57 3.82 -16.35
C VAL A 146 9.36 4.44 -17.50
#